data_fd51bd60cebaf492e64da3448b7eb6dd
#
_entry.id   fd51bd60cebaf492e64da3448b7eb6dd
#
_cell.length_a   1.000
_cell.length_b   1.000
_cell.length_c   1.000
_cell.angle_alpha   90.00
_cell.angle_beta   90.00
_cell.angle_gamma   90.00
#
_symmetry.space_group_name_H-M   'P 1'
#
loop_
_entity.id
_entity.type
_entity.pdbx_description
1 polymer ?
#
loop_
_entity_poly.entity_id
_entity_poly.type
_entity_poly.pdbx_seq_one_letter_code
_entity_poly.pdbx_strand_id
1 'polypeptide(L)'
;REYRYFFIFFFLLFVIQFSFMPLIAINGVIPDLVLLATVSYAFLRGSAWGAFVGFLFGLIEDLMLGSFFGLHAFTLTLIGAFFGRFSDRVFKEQFFLPILASVAATFAQYILSACIVYLLGYSFNLFLHMWRMLFILLLFQFIFAYPIHWATFQLDKRMNERDSY
;
A
#
# COMPACT_ATOMS: atom_id res chain seq x y z
N ARG A 1 0.54 23.82 6.34
CA ARG A 1 -0.67 23.43 7.13
C ARG A 1 -1.42 22.23 6.54
N GLU A 2 -1.44 22.09 5.23
CA GLU A 2 -2.15 21.01 4.52
C GLU A 2 -1.52 19.65 4.76
N TYR A 3 -0.20 19.59 4.72
CA TYR A 3 0.56 18.37 4.98
C TYR A 3 0.42 17.84 6.41
N ARG A 4 -0.10 18.65 7.34
CA ARG A 4 -0.35 18.22 8.72
C ARG A 4 -1.34 17.06 8.79
N TYR A 5 -2.44 17.16 8.05
CA TYR A 5 -3.44 16.08 7.99
C TYR A 5 -2.90 14.84 7.32
N PHE A 6 -2.09 15.03 6.30
CA PHE A 6 -1.39 13.94 5.62
C PHE A 6 -0.48 13.18 6.60
N PHE A 7 0.37 13.88 7.33
CA PHE A 7 1.27 13.23 8.29
C PHE A 7 0.52 12.56 9.44
N ILE A 8 -0.52 13.18 9.95
CA ILE A 8 -1.37 12.59 11.00
C ILE A 8 -2.04 11.31 10.49
N PHE A 9 -2.59 11.35 9.30
CA PHE A 9 -3.25 10.19 8.69
C PHE A 9 -2.29 9.01 8.54
N PHE A 10 -1.14 9.23 7.95
CA PHE A 10 -0.16 8.17 7.76
C PHE A 10 0.47 7.69 9.06
N PHE A 11 0.66 8.58 10.01
CA PHE A 11 1.12 8.19 11.35
C PHE A 11 0.11 7.24 12.03
N LEU A 12 -1.16 7.59 12.02
CA LEU A 12 -2.22 6.73 12.55
C LEU A 12 -2.28 5.40 11.81
N LEU A 13 -2.11 5.43 10.49
CA LEU A 13 -2.08 4.24 9.67
C LEU A 13 -0.94 3.30 10.07
N PHE A 14 0.26 3.82 10.30
CA PHE A 14 1.40 3.04 10.79
C PHE A 14 1.15 2.47 12.18
N VAL A 15 0.56 3.25 13.08
CA VAL A 15 0.20 2.77 14.42
C VAL A 15 -0.77 1.59 14.32
N ILE A 16 -1.80 1.71 13.51
CA ILE A 16 -2.76 0.63 13.28
C ILE A 16 -2.07 -0.58 12.65
N GLN A 17 -1.24 -0.37 11.63
CA GLN A 17 -0.54 -1.43 10.91
C GLN A 17 0.34 -2.28 11.83
N PHE A 18 1.09 -1.64 12.69
CA PHE A 18 2.07 -2.37 13.53
C PHE A 18 1.54 -2.77 14.91
N SER A 19 0.44 -2.16 15.37
CA SER A 19 -0.13 -2.45 16.69
C SER A 19 -1.36 -3.36 16.62
N PHE A 20 -2.30 -3.07 15.73
CA PHE A 20 -3.60 -3.76 15.68
C PHE A 20 -3.63 -4.89 14.64
N MET A 21 -2.98 -4.71 13.49
CA MET A 21 -3.04 -5.73 12.44
C MET A 21 -2.43 -7.08 12.86
N PRO A 22 -1.34 -7.16 13.63
CA PRO A 22 -0.85 -8.44 14.13
C PRO A 22 -1.85 -9.22 14.98
N LEU A 23 -2.81 -8.55 15.62
CA LEU A 23 -3.86 -9.19 16.44
C LEU A 23 -4.87 -9.99 15.61
N ILE A 24 -5.05 -9.62 14.35
CA ILE A 24 -5.98 -10.30 13.43
C ILE A 24 -5.25 -11.19 12.42
N ALA A 25 -3.96 -11.45 12.64
CA ALA A 25 -3.18 -12.28 11.74
C ALA A 25 -3.77 -13.70 11.63
N ILE A 26 -3.85 -14.21 10.39
CA ILE A 26 -4.25 -15.57 10.08
C ILE A 26 -3.03 -16.29 9.49
N ASN A 27 -2.57 -17.35 10.16
CA ASN A 27 -1.38 -18.12 9.77
C ASN A 27 -0.13 -17.25 9.55
N GLY A 28 0.03 -16.20 10.36
CA GLY A 28 1.15 -15.27 10.25
C GLY A 28 1.01 -14.20 9.19
N VAL A 29 -0.10 -14.19 8.44
CA VAL A 29 -0.35 -13.20 7.39
C VAL A 29 -1.16 -12.04 7.97
N ILE A 30 -0.66 -10.81 7.77
CA ILE A 30 -1.31 -9.58 8.21
C ILE A 30 -1.65 -8.70 6.99
N PRO A 31 -2.75 -7.93 7.05
CA PRO A 31 -3.07 -6.96 5.99
C PRO A 31 -1.99 -5.88 5.87
N ASP A 32 -1.74 -5.41 4.65
CA ASP A 32 -0.82 -4.31 4.37
C ASP A 32 -1.60 -3.03 4.07
N LEU A 33 -1.87 -2.25 5.11
CA LEU A 33 -2.62 -1.00 4.99
C LEU A 33 -1.81 0.10 4.29
N VAL A 34 -0.49 0.07 4.44
CA VAL A 34 0.40 1.07 3.82
C VAL A 34 0.38 0.93 2.31
N LEU A 35 0.39 -0.29 1.79
CA LEU A 35 0.22 -0.56 0.36
C LEU A 35 -1.12 -0.03 -0.17
N LEU A 36 -2.21 -0.33 0.54
CA LEU A 36 -3.55 0.13 0.16
C LEU A 36 -3.64 1.64 0.11
N ALA A 37 -3.10 2.32 1.12
CA ALA A 37 -3.07 3.79 1.18
C ALA A 37 -2.20 4.37 0.06
N THR A 38 -1.07 3.77 -0.24
CA THR A 38 -0.17 4.19 -1.33
C THR A 38 -0.87 4.11 -2.68
N VAL A 39 -1.53 3.00 -2.97
CA VAL A 39 -2.28 2.81 -4.23
C VAL A 39 -3.43 3.81 -4.31
N SER A 40 -4.20 3.96 -3.25
CA SER A 40 -5.31 4.92 -3.21
C SER A 40 -4.84 6.35 -3.43
N TYR A 41 -3.78 6.75 -2.77
CA TYR A 41 -3.19 8.08 -2.92
C TYR A 41 -2.64 8.32 -4.33
N ALA A 42 -2.02 7.29 -4.91
CA ALA A 42 -1.54 7.33 -6.29
C ALA A 42 -2.68 7.57 -7.29
N PHE A 43 -3.82 6.91 -7.11
CA PHE A 43 -5.00 7.15 -7.94
C PHE A 43 -5.57 8.56 -7.78
N LEU A 44 -5.47 9.14 -6.60
CA LEU A 44 -6.02 10.46 -6.32
C LEU A 44 -5.10 11.59 -6.76
N ARG A 45 -3.78 11.40 -6.70
CA ARG A 45 -2.78 12.45 -6.91
C ARG A 45 -1.83 12.24 -8.08
N GLY A 46 -1.79 11.07 -8.66
CA GLY A 46 -0.97 10.76 -9.83
C GLY A 46 0.33 10.02 -9.52
N SER A 47 1.08 9.73 -10.59
CA SER A 47 2.27 8.87 -10.55
C SER A 47 3.41 9.43 -9.68
N ALA A 48 3.69 10.73 -9.79
CA ALA A 48 4.78 11.36 -9.03
C ALA A 48 4.53 11.31 -7.52
N TRP A 49 3.32 11.66 -7.10
CA TRP A 49 2.93 11.59 -5.69
C TRP A 49 2.83 10.14 -5.20
N GLY A 50 2.32 9.25 -6.02
CA GLY A 50 2.26 7.81 -5.70
C GLY A 50 3.65 7.22 -5.47
N ALA A 51 4.60 7.53 -6.33
CA ALA A 51 5.99 7.11 -6.19
C ALA A 51 6.65 7.68 -4.94
N PHE A 52 6.46 8.97 -4.69
CA PHE A 52 7.03 9.66 -3.53
C PHE A 52 6.50 9.08 -2.22
N VAL A 53 5.19 8.92 -2.11
CA VAL A 53 4.53 8.33 -0.93
C VAL A 53 4.98 6.88 -0.75
N GLY A 54 5.02 6.10 -1.82
CA GLY A 54 5.47 4.72 -1.80
C GLY A 54 6.91 4.59 -1.32
N PHE A 55 7.81 5.45 -1.80
CA PHE A 55 9.20 5.47 -1.37
C PHE A 55 9.32 5.82 0.12
N LEU A 56 8.70 6.92 0.53
CA LEU A 56 8.82 7.42 1.90
C LEU A 56 8.28 6.42 2.92
N PHE A 57 7.08 5.92 2.69
CA PHE A 57 6.43 5.01 3.64
C PHE A 57 6.96 3.59 3.52
N GLY A 58 7.41 3.17 2.35
CA GLY A 58 8.13 1.91 2.18
C GLY A 58 9.45 1.90 2.92
N LEU A 59 10.16 3.03 2.92
CA LEU A 59 11.40 3.18 3.69
C LEU A 59 11.15 3.08 5.20
N ILE A 60 10.06 3.68 5.69
CA ILE A 60 9.67 3.57 7.10
C ILE A 60 9.30 2.12 7.44
N GLU A 61 8.58 1.42 6.57
CA GLU A 61 8.27 0.00 6.75
C GLU A 61 9.55 -0.85 6.85
N ASP A 62 10.53 -0.60 5.97
CA ASP A 62 11.80 -1.33 6.00
C ASP A 62 12.54 -1.11 7.32
N LEU A 63 12.53 0.11 7.85
CA LEU A 63 13.11 0.41 9.15
C LEU A 63 12.37 -0.29 10.30
N MET A 64 11.05 -0.35 10.21
CA MET A 64 10.21 -0.96 11.26
C MET A 64 10.31 -2.49 11.25
N LEU A 65 10.34 -3.10 10.08
CA LEU A 65 10.39 -4.55 9.95
C LEU A 65 11.80 -5.12 10.16
N GLY A 66 12.84 -4.32 9.91
CA GLY A 66 14.23 -4.71 10.12
C GLY A 66 14.72 -5.87 9.25
N SER A 67 14.00 -6.20 8.18
CA SER A 67 14.36 -7.26 7.24
C SER A 67 15.31 -6.73 6.15
N PHE A 68 14.91 -6.75 4.89
CA PHE A 68 15.71 -6.21 3.80
C PHE A 68 15.49 -4.70 3.66
N PHE A 69 16.51 -3.92 3.98
CA PHE A 69 16.43 -2.47 3.84
C PHE A 69 16.32 -2.07 2.36
N GLY A 70 15.27 -1.32 2.05
CA GLY A 70 15.01 -0.86 0.70
C GLY A 70 14.02 -1.71 -0.11
N LEU A 71 13.64 -2.90 0.36
CA LEU A 71 12.72 -3.78 -0.36
C LEU A 71 11.33 -3.15 -0.51
N HIS A 72 10.71 -2.73 0.58
CA HIS A 72 9.40 -2.08 0.56
C HIS A 72 9.48 -0.69 -0.10
N ALA A 73 10.54 0.06 0.15
CA ALA A 73 10.76 1.35 -0.52
C ALA A 73 10.78 1.20 -2.04
N PHE A 74 11.53 0.23 -2.55
CA PHE A 74 11.63 -0.01 -3.99
C PHE A 74 10.31 -0.50 -4.59
N THR A 75 9.70 -1.52 -3.99
CA THR A 75 8.47 -2.13 -4.51
C THR A 75 7.29 -1.16 -4.45
N LEU A 76 7.11 -0.43 -3.36
CA LEU A 76 6.04 0.55 -3.22
C LEU A 76 6.24 1.76 -4.13
N THR A 77 7.47 2.17 -4.40
CA THR A 77 7.76 3.24 -5.36
C THR A 77 7.30 2.84 -6.76
N LEU A 78 7.65 1.63 -7.20
CA LEU A 78 7.23 1.12 -8.50
C LEU A 78 5.72 0.98 -8.61
N ILE A 79 5.08 0.44 -7.58
CA ILE A 79 3.63 0.25 -7.55
C ILE A 79 2.91 1.59 -7.55
N GLY A 80 3.34 2.53 -6.72
CA GLY A 80 2.76 3.87 -6.68
C GLY A 80 2.90 4.61 -8.01
N ALA A 81 4.06 4.53 -8.65
CA ALA A 81 4.30 5.12 -9.95
C ALA A 81 3.43 4.48 -11.04
N PHE A 82 3.35 3.15 -11.06
CA PHE A 82 2.59 2.41 -12.06
C PHE A 82 1.09 2.70 -11.96
N PHE A 83 0.50 2.53 -10.79
CA PHE A 83 -0.93 2.74 -10.60
C PHE A 83 -1.32 4.22 -10.66
N GLY A 84 -0.43 5.12 -10.30
CA GLY A 84 -0.65 6.56 -10.42
C GLY A 84 -0.82 7.06 -11.86
N ARG A 85 -0.33 6.31 -12.84
CA ARG A 85 -0.53 6.62 -14.27
C ARG A 85 -2.00 6.54 -14.69
N PHE A 86 -2.80 5.79 -13.96
CA PHE A 86 -4.23 5.64 -14.23
C PHE A 86 -5.09 6.67 -13.49
N SER A 87 -4.48 7.60 -12.78
CA SER A 87 -5.17 8.65 -12.01
C SER A 87 -6.17 9.44 -12.86
N ASP A 88 -5.81 9.80 -14.09
CA ASP A 88 -6.66 10.57 -14.98
C ASP A 88 -7.82 9.75 -15.59
N ARG A 89 -7.72 8.42 -15.54
CA ARG A 89 -8.71 7.50 -16.11
C ARG A 89 -9.72 7.01 -15.09
N VAL A 90 -9.50 7.29 -13.80
CA VAL A 90 -10.35 6.85 -12.71
C VAL A 90 -11.08 8.05 -12.13
N PHE A 91 -12.40 7.99 -12.09
CA PHE A 91 -13.20 8.99 -11.38
C PHE A 91 -12.93 8.86 -9.88
N LYS A 92 -12.60 9.97 -9.22
CA LYS A 92 -12.25 9.99 -7.79
C LYS A 92 -13.37 9.45 -6.89
N GLU A 93 -14.62 9.51 -7.35
CA GLU A 93 -15.78 9.04 -6.61
C GLU A 93 -16.06 7.54 -6.79
N GLN A 94 -15.42 6.89 -7.77
CA GLN A 94 -15.55 5.45 -7.98
C GLN A 94 -14.57 4.68 -7.09
N PHE A 95 -15.09 3.74 -6.32
CA PHE A 95 -14.27 2.91 -5.42
C PHE A 95 -13.99 1.51 -5.95
N PHE A 96 -14.71 1.07 -6.99
CA PHE A 96 -14.55 -0.27 -7.55
C PHE A 96 -13.17 -0.49 -8.20
N LEU A 97 -12.76 0.41 -9.10
CA LEU A 97 -11.46 0.31 -9.77
C LEU A 97 -10.28 0.40 -8.80
N PRO A 98 -10.25 1.34 -7.84
CA PRO A 98 -9.19 1.36 -6.82
C PRO A 98 -9.12 0.10 -5.96
N ILE A 99 -10.25 -0.53 -5.64
CA ILE A 99 -10.27 -1.79 -4.89
C ILE A 99 -9.64 -2.92 -5.70
N LEU A 100 -10.02 -3.07 -6.98
CA LEU A 100 -9.41 -4.04 -7.88
C LEU A 100 -7.90 -3.77 -8.07
N ALA A 101 -7.52 -2.52 -8.23
CA ALA A 101 -6.13 -2.11 -8.35
C ALA A 101 -5.34 -2.42 -7.08
N SER A 102 -5.92 -2.25 -5.91
CA SER A 102 -5.29 -2.58 -4.64
C SER A 102 -5.01 -4.08 -4.52
N VAL A 103 -5.94 -4.91 -4.93
CA VAL A 103 -5.74 -6.37 -4.98
C VAL A 103 -4.65 -6.74 -5.98
N ALA A 104 -4.68 -6.15 -7.17
CA ALA A 104 -3.65 -6.36 -8.20
C ALA A 104 -2.28 -5.86 -7.73
N ALA A 105 -2.22 -4.72 -7.04
CA ALA A 105 -0.99 -4.17 -6.47
C ALA A 105 -0.41 -5.07 -5.39
N THR A 106 -1.23 -5.66 -4.55
CA THR A 106 -0.81 -6.61 -3.52
C THR A 106 -0.18 -7.84 -4.17
N PHE A 107 -0.81 -8.37 -5.21
CA PHE A 107 -0.25 -9.49 -5.98
C PHE A 107 1.09 -9.10 -6.60
N ALA A 108 1.16 -7.94 -7.25
CA ALA A 108 2.38 -7.44 -7.88
C ALA A 108 3.50 -7.24 -6.87
N GLN A 109 3.21 -6.65 -5.70
CA GLN A 109 4.20 -6.47 -4.64
C GLN A 109 4.73 -7.81 -4.14
N TYR A 110 3.86 -8.78 -3.93
CA TYR A 110 4.26 -10.11 -3.49
C TYR A 110 5.20 -10.78 -4.48
N ILE A 111 4.87 -10.73 -5.77
CA ILE A 111 5.70 -11.29 -6.84
C ILE A 111 7.04 -10.54 -6.96
N LEU A 112 7.02 -9.20 -6.92
CA LEU A 112 8.25 -8.38 -6.98
C LEU A 112 9.16 -8.69 -5.80
N SER A 113 8.62 -8.75 -4.60
CA SER A 113 9.38 -9.07 -3.39
C SER A 113 9.97 -10.46 -3.46
N ALA A 114 9.21 -11.44 -3.93
CA ALA A 114 9.67 -12.82 -4.11
C ALA A 114 10.80 -12.91 -5.15
N CYS A 115 10.68 -12.19 -6.27
CA CYS A 115 11.72 -12.15 -7.30
C CYS A 115 13.02 -11.52 -6.77
N ILE A 116 12.92 -10.41 -6.04
CA ILE A 116 14.09 -9.71 -5.48
C ILE A 116 14.80 -10.62 -4.47
N VAL A 117 14.05 -11.23 -3.56
CA VAL A 117 14.62 -12.13 -2.55
C VAL A 117 15.26 -13.35 -3.20
N TYR A 118 14.67 -13.90 -4.26
CA TYR A 118 15.25 -14.99 -5.04
C TYR A 118 16.57 -14.58 -5.70
N LEU A 119 16.61 -13.39 -6.31
CA LEU A 119 17.82 -12.86 -6.95
C LEU A 119 18.96 -12.60 -5.94
N LEU A 120 18.62 -12.33 -4.69
CA LEU A 120 19.59 -12.15 -3.62
C LEU A 120 20.17 -13.48 -3.09
N GLY A 121 19.77 -14.59 -3.64
CA GLY A 121 20.32 -15.91 -3.34
C GLY A 121 19.56 -16.72 -2.28
N TYR A 122 18.42 -16.26 -1.83
CA TYR A 122 17.56 -17.02 -0.92
C TYR A 122 16.74 -18.04 -1.68
N SER A 123 16.90 -19.33 -1.34
CA SER A 123 16.14 -20.40 -1.97
C SER A 123 14.77 -20.55 -1.32
N PHE A 124 13.72 -20.63 -2.15
CA PHE A 124 12.36 -20.87 -1.68
C PHE A 124 11.96 -22.32 -1.89
N ASN A 125 12.08 -23.15 -0.85
CA ASN A 125 11.45 -24.49 -0.82
C ASN A 125 9.96 -24.42 -0.44
N LEU A 126 9.36 -23.22 -0.47
CA LEU A 126 8.06 -22.94 0.13
C LEU A 126 6.99 -22.53 -0.90
N PHE A 127 7.16 -22.92 -2.16
CA PHE A 127 6.24 -22.51 -3.24
C PHE A 127 4.77 -22.78 -2.92
N LEU A 128 4.46 -23.93 -2.34
CA LEU A 128 3.09 -24.27 -1.93
C LEU A 128 2.57 -23.44 -0.75
N HIS A 129 3.44 -23.14 0.22
CA HIS A 129 3.08 -22.26 1.34
C HIS A 129 2.87 -20.83 0.91
N MET A 130 3.65 -20.36 -0.07
CA MET A 130 3.52 -19.01 -0.60
C MET A 130 2.15 -18.77 -1.22
N TRP A 131 1.58 -19.74 -1.95
CA TRP A 131 0.26 -19.60 -2.55
C TRP A 131 -0.86 -19.46 -1.51
N ARG A 132 -0.79 -20.22 -0.41
CA ARG A 132 -1.77 -20.09 0.69
C ARG A 132 -1.68 -18.73 1.37
N MET A 133 -0.46 -18.28 1.66
CA MET A 133 -0.23 -16.96 2.26
C MET A 133 -0.72 -15.84 1.35
N LEU A 134 -0.43 -15.94 0.06
CA LEU A 134 -0.88 -14.97 -0.93
C LEU A 134 -2.42 -14.90 -0.99
N PHE A 135 -3.09 -16.04 -0.99
CA PHE A 135 -4.55 -16.10 -1.02
C PHE A 135 -5.18 -15.41 0.21
N ILE A 136 -4.65 -15.70 1.40
CA ILE A 136 -5.10 -15.06 2.65
C ILE A 136 -4.85 -13.56 2.60
N LEU A 137 -3.67 -13.14 2.14
CA LEU A 137 -3.32 -11.74 2.00
C LEU A 137 -4.26 -11.03 1.02
N LEU A 138 -4.56 -11.63 -0.12
CA LEU A 138 -5.49 -11.04 -1.10
C LEU A 138 -6.90 -10.87 -0.54
N LEU A 139 -7.38 -11.83 0.25
CA LEU A 139 -8.68 -11.71 0.93
C LEU A 139 -8.68 -10.54 1.93
N PHE A 140 -7.63 -10.41 2.74
CA PHE A 140 -7.48 -9.29 3.65
C PHE A 140 -7.46 -7.96 2.90
N GLN A 141 -6.68 -7.87 1.85
CA GLN A 141 -6.56 -6.64 1.06
C GLN A 141 -7.89 -6.26 0.38
N PHE A 142 -8.62 -7.24 -0.12
CA PHE A 142 -9.95 -6.99 -0.68
C PHE A 142 -10.90 -6.40 0.35
N ILE A 143 -10.92 -6.94 1.58
CA ILE A 143 -11.78 -6.48 2.66
C ILE A 143 -11.39 -5.08 3.13
N PHE A 144 -10.09 -4.81 3.31
CA PHE A 144 -9.59 -3.54 3.84
C PHE A 144 -9.44 -2.45 2.77
N ALA A 145 -9.47 -2.79 1.49
CA ALA A 145 -9.28 -1.83 0.40
C ALA A 145 -10.35 -0.72 0.43
N TYR A 146 -11.61 -1.06 0.64
CA TYR A 146 -12.68 -0.08 0.68
C TYR A 146 -12.53 0.93 1.81
N PRO A 147 -12.37 0.53 3.10
CA PRO A 147 -12.19 1.48 4.19
C PRO A 147 -10.96 2.37 4.02
N ILE A 148 -9.85 1.82 3.58
CA ILE A 148 -8.60 2.56 3.40
C ILE A 148 -8.73 3.55 2.24
N HIS A 149 -9.31 3.12 1.13
CA HIS A 149 -9.54 4.02 -0.01
C HIS A 149 -10.50 5.16 0.37
N TRP A 150 -11.56 4.85 1.10
CA TRP A 150 -12.49 5.86 1.60
C TRP A 150 -11.79 6.87 2.52
N ALA A 151 -10.98 6.40 3.46
CA ALA A 151 -10.23 7.26 4.37
C ALA A 151 -9.24 8.14 3.59
N THR A 152 -8.53 7.60 2.61
CA THR A 152 -7.59 8.34 1.77
C THR A 152 -8.33 9.38 0.91
N PHE A 153 -9.48 9.03 0.37
CA PHE A 153 -10.33 9.94 -0.39
C PHE A 153 -10.81 11.12 0.48
N GLN A 154 -11.23 10.85 1.71
CA GLN A 154 -11.63 11.91 2.64
C GLN A 154 -10.46 12.83 2.99
N LEU A 155 -9.27 12.28 3.17
CA LEU A 155 -8.06 13.06 3.39
C LEU A 155 -7.78 14.00 2.20
N ASP A 156 -7.80 13.46 1.00
CA ASP A 156 -7.56 14.22 -0.23
C ASP A 156 -8.59 15.34 -0.40
N LYS A 157 -9.85 15.05 -0.14
CA LYS A 157 -10.92 16.02 -0.20
C LYS A 157 -10.70 17.18 0.79
N ARG A 158 -10.33 16.89 2.02
CA ARG A 158 -10.03 17.93 3.03
C ARG A 158 -8.84 18.79 2.65
N MET A 159 -7.84 18.20 2.02
CA MET A 159 -6.67 18.94 1.55
C MET A 159 -7.04 19.89 0.40
N ASN A 160 -7.88 19.43 -0.53
CA ASN A 160 -8.31 20.23 -1.70
C ASN A 160 -9.32 21.33 -1.36
N GLU A 161 -10.23 21.11 -0.44
CA GLU A 161 -11.24 22.10 -0.06
C GLU A 161 -10.64 23.36 0.57
N ARG A 162 -9.42 23.25 1.11
CA ARG A 162 -8.71 24.40 1.70
C ARG A 162 -7.88 25.19 0.72
N ASP A 163 -7.56 24.62 -0.43
CA ASP A 163 -6.83 25.33 -1.50
C ASP A 163 -7.73 26.27 -2.31
N SER A 164 -9.04 26.19 -2.09
CA SER A 164 -10.03 27.00 -2.82
C SER A 164 -10.48 28.28 -2.07
N TYR A 165 -9.82 28.64 -0.94
CA TYR A 165 -10.09 29.88 -0.21
C TYR A 165 -8.87 30.79 -0.12
#